data_a740623327d3b59dea63767796f49ac1
#
_entry.id   a740623327d3b59dea63767796f49ac1
#
_cell.length_a   1.000
_cell.length_b   1.000
_cell.length_c   1.000
_cell.angle_alpha   90.00
_cell.angle_beta   90.00
_cell.angle_gamma   90.00
#
_symmetry.space_group_name_H-M   'P 1'
#
loop_
_entity.id
_entity.type
_entity.pdbx_description
1 polymer ?
#
loop_
_entity_poly.entity_id
_entity_poly.type
_entity_poly.pdbx_seq_one_letter_code
_entity_poly.pdbx_strand_id
1 'polypeptide(L)'
;MKKKPGKIISKILIYVALFALAVSIIVPVAWVFMASLKKNAEFIGGDVNPWALPKTFHYQNFITAFQDANMGTFFLNSVIVTAIALLLLLVLALPASYVLARFNFKGRKFLNGAFMAGLFVNINYIVVPIFLMLSSANRALGVEFFLNNRFILAVIYATSALPFTIYLLSGYFKTLPKGFEEAAYIDGCGHFKTMTKIMIPMAKPSIITVILFNFLSFWNEYIIAYTLMDGNDTLAMGLKNLMAVERTSTNYGIMYAGLVIVMLPTLILYICVQKRLTEGMTLGGLKG
;
A
#
# COMPACT_ATOMS: atom_id res chain seq x y z
N MET A 1 -43.91 19.17 -0.09
CA MET A 1 -42.84 19.98 0.57
C MET A 1 -41.94 20.59 -0.48
N LYS A 2 -41.99 21.91 -0.74
CA LYS A 2 -41.12 22.60 -1.70
C LYS A 2 -39.73 22.66 -1.13
N LYS A 3 -38.74 22.03 -1.79
CA LYS A 3 -37.32 22.10 -1.41
C LYS A 3 -36.87 23.57 -1.51
N LYS A 4 -36.33 24.13 -0.42
CA LYS A 4 -35.82 25.52 -0.39
C LYS A 4 -34.76 25.71 -1.51
N PRO A 5 -34.88 26.75 -2.36
CA PRO A 5 -33.97 26.94 -3.55
C PRO A 5 -32.50 26.94 -3.18
N GLY A 6 -32.10 27.46 -2.03
CA GLY A 6 -30.71 27.40 -1.57
C GLY A 6 -30.14 26.00 -1.35
N LYS A 7 -30.98 25.00 -0.98
CA LYS A 7 -30.52 23.61 -0.86
C LYS A 7 -30.29 22.94 -2.23
N ILE A 8 -30.98 23.41 -3.27
CA ILE A 8 -30.82 22.88 -4.63
C ILE A 8 -29.50 23.45 -5.20
N ILE A 9 -29.26 24.74 -5.06
CA ILE A 9 -28.04 25.40 -5.53
C ILE A 9 -26.79 24.81 -4.85
N SER A 10 -26.85 24.62 -3.52
CA SER A 10 -25.74 23.98 -2.78
C SER A 10 -25.45 22.56 -3.28
N LYS A 11 -26.47 21.75 -3.59
CA LYS A 11 -26.28 20.42 -4.17
C LYS A 11 -25.64 20.46 -5.55
N ILE A 12 -26.10 21.38 -6.42
CA ILE A 12 -25.51 21.54 -7.76
C ILE A 12 -24.05 21.90 -7.66
N LEU A 13 -23.68 22.87 -6.79
CA LEU A 13 -22.29 23.26 -6.57
C LEU A 13 -21.43 22.07 -6.09
N ILE A 14 -21.94 21.25 -5.14
CA ILE A 14 -21.24 20.06 -4.66
C ILE A 14 -21.04 19.06 -5.82
N TYR A 15 -22.06 18.78 -6.63
CA TYR A 15 -21.93 17.85 -7.75
C TYR A 15 -20.96 18.36 -8.82
N VAL A 16 -20.97 19.67 -9.13
CA VAL A 16 -20.02 20.29 -10.07
C VAL A 16 -18.59 20.17 -9.54
N ALA A 17 -18.38 20.48 -8.26
CA ALA A 17 -17.07 20.35 -7.63
C ALA A 17 -16.56 18.90 -7.63
N LEU A 18 -17.42 17.94 -7.27
CA LEU A 18 -17.08 16.51 -7.30
C LEU A 18 -16.81 15.99 -8.73
N PHE A 19 -17.57 16.45 -9.71
CA PHE A 19 -17.35 16.11 -11.12
C PHE A 19 -16.04 16.69 -11.63
N ALA A 20 -15.74 17.95 -11.34
CA ALA A 20 -14.47 18.56 -11.71
C ALA A 20 -13.29 17.84 -11.07
N LEU A 21 -13.41 17.46 -9.79
CA LEU A 21 -12.40 16.65 -9.10
C LEU A 21 -12.22 15.27 -9.76
N ALA A 22 -13.33 14.59 -10.08
CA ALA A 22 -13.27 13.28 -10.75
C ALA A 22 -12.59 13.39 -12.12
N VAL A 23 -12.94 14.39 -12.93
CA VAL A 23 -12.32 14.63 -14.23
C VAL A 23 -10.82 14.92 -14.09
N SER A 24 -10.42 15.76 -13.12
CA SER A 24 -9.00 16.08 -12.88
C SER A 24 -8.14 14.87 -12.51
N ILE A 25 -8.72 13.84 -11.91
CA ILE A 25 -8.04 12.59 -11.57
C ILE A 25 -8.09 11.58 -12.72
N ILE A 26 -9.25 11.40 -13.34
CA ILE A 26 -9.45 10.38 -14.37
C ILE A 26 -8.70 10.73 -15.66
N VAL A 27 -8.71 12.00 -16.07
CA VAL A 27 -8.10 12.44 -17.34
C VAL A 27 -6.60 12.13 -17.41
N PRO A 28 -5.75 12.48 -16.41
CA PRO A 28 -4.33 12.12 -16.44
C PRO A 28 -4.10 10.60 -16.46
N VAL A 29 -4.88 9.85 -15.69
CA VAL A 29 -4.76 8.38 -15.64
C VAL A 29 -5.13 7.78 -16.99
N ALA A 30 -6.27 8.17 -17.57
CA ALA A 30 -6.69 7.72 -18.90
C ALA A 30 -5.68 8.11 -19.99
N TRP A 31 -5.08 9.29 -19.85
CA TRP A 31 -4.04 9.76 -20.76
C TRP A 31 -2.78 8.88 -20.69
N VAL A 32 -2.33 8.48 -19.50
CA VAL A 32 -1.19 7.55 -19.33
C VAL A 32 -1.47 6.21 -20.02
N PHE A 33 -2.68 5.65 -19.84
CA PHE A 33 -3.08 4.42 -20.54
C PHE A 33 -3.08 4.60 -22.07
N MET A 34 -3.59 5.72 -22.58
CA MET A 34 -3.56 6.05 -23.99
C MET A 34 -2.11 6.21 -24.49
N ALA A 35 -1.28 6.94 -23.74
CA ALA A 35 0.11 7.20 -24.07
C ALA A 35 0.95 5.93 -24.12
N SER A 36 0.70 4.94 -23.25
CA SER A 36 1.40 3.66 -23.25
C SER A 36 1.21 2.84 -24.53
N LEU A 37 0.18 3.14 -25.32
CA LEU A 37 -0.14 2.47 -26.58
C LEU A 37 0.34 3.22 -27.81
N LYS A 38 1.05 4.37 -27.65
CA LYS A 38 1.61 5.16 -28.73
C LYS A 38 3.03 4.73 -29.10
N LYS A 39 3.39 4.91 -30.37
CA LYS A 39 4.79 4.82 -30.82
C LYS A 39 5.57 6.04 -30.33
N ASN A 40 6.88 5.89 -30.12
CA ASN A 40 7.73 7.01 -29.67
C ASN A 40 7.67 8.21 -30.62
N ALA A 41 7.58 7.99 -31.93
CA ALA A 41 7.45 9.04 -32.94
C ALA A 41 6.18 9.90 -32.79
N GLU A 42 5.18 9.44 -32.03
CA GLU A 42 3.95 10.20 -31.74
C GLU A 42 4.12 11.17 -30.55
N PHE A 43 5.29 11.20 -29.92
CA PHE A 43 5.65 12.13 -28.83
C PHE A 43 6.71 13.16 -29.25
N ILE A 44 7.49 12.88 -30.30
CA ILE A 44 8.67 13.65 -30.72
C ILE A 44 8.43 14.22 -32.12
N GLY A 45 8.47 15.54 -32.28
CA GLY A 45 8.34 16.23 -33.56
C GLY A 45 7.59 17.56 -33.43
N GLY A 46 7.74 18.46 -34.42
CA GLY A 46 7.18 19.83 -34.37
C GLY A 46 5.65 19.90 -34.46
N ASP A 47 4.98 18.91 -35.06
CA ASP A 47 3.52 18.89 -35.27
C ASP A 47 2.81 17.78 -34.47
N VAL A 48 3.41 17.33 -33.38
CA VAL A 48 2.87 16.23 -32.59
C VAL A 48 1.90 16.75 -31.54
N ASN A 49 0.66 16.23 -31.54
CA ASN A 49 -0.29 16.45 -30.46
C ASN A 49 -0.26 15.28 -29.46
N PRO A 50 0.31 15.44 -28.26
CA PRO A 50 0.38 14.37 -27.24
C PRO A 50 -1.00 13.87 -26.78
N TRP A 51 -2.05 14.68 -26.95
CA TRP A 51 -3.43 14.36 -26.58
C TRP A 51 -4.21 13.65 -27.69
N ALA A 52 -3.66 13.56 -28.90
CA ALA A 52 -4.29 12.82 -29.97
C ALA A 52 -4.38 11.33 -29.63
N LEU A 53 -5.41 10.65 -30.12
CA LEU A 53 -5.50 9.20 -30.02
C LEU A 53 -4.34 8.52 -30.77
N PRO A 54 -3.87 7.34 -30.31
CA PRO A 54 -2.81 6.61 -31.00
C PRO A 54 -3.24 6.28 -32.43
N LYS A 55 -2.35 6.53 -33.40
CA LYS A 55 -2.59 6.17 -34.82
C LYS A 55 -2.70 4.67 -35.00
N THR A 56 -1.93 3.91 -34.23
CA THR A 56 -1.95 2.44 -34.14
C THR A 56 -1.70 2.01 -32.72
N PHE A 57 -2.42 1.01 -32.21
CA PHE A 57 -2.17 0.47 -30.88
C PHE A 57 -0.85 -0.30 -30.85
N HIS A 58 0.15 0.24 -30.17
CA HIS A 58 1.50 -0.30 -30.10
C HIS A 58 1.75 -1.03 -28.77
N TYR A 59 1.14 -2.21 -28.59
CA TYR A 59 1.29 -3.00 -27.37
C TYR A 59 2.68 -3.60 -27.18
N GLN A 60 3.56 -3.51 -28.22
CA GLN A 60 4.96 -3.90 -28.12
C GLN A 60 5.68 -3.13 -26.98
N ASN A 61 5.25 -1.90 -26.65
CA ASN A 61 5.78 -1.13 -25.52
C ASN A 61 5.70 -1.91 -24.19
N PHE A 62 4.59 -2.64 -23.96
CA PHE A 62 4.43 -3.44 -22.74
C PHE A 62 5.36 -4.65 -22.73
N ILE A 63 5.55 -5.30 -23.88
CA ILE A 63 6.44 -6.45 -24.00
C ILE A 63 7.88 -6.00 -23.72
N THR A 64 8.31 -4.92 -24.37
CA THR A 64 9.64 -4.33 -24.17
C THR A 64 9.84 -3.86 -22.73
N ALA A 65 8.87 -3.15 -22.13
CA ALA A 65 8.95 -2.75 -20.74
C ALA A 65 9.06 -3.95 -19.80
N PHE A 66 8.29 -5.00 -20.05
CA PHE A 66 8.24 -6.17 -19.17
C PHE A 66 9.48 -7.06 -19.29
N GLN A 67 10.00 -7.27 -20.49
CA GLN A 67 11.11 -8.17 -20.76
C GLN A 67 12.45 -7.43 -20.78
N ASP A 68 12.61 -6.45 -21.67
CA ASP A 68 13.91 -5.81 -21.94
C ASP A 68 14.31 -4.83 -20.81
N ALA A 69 13.32 -4.16 -20.18
CA ALA A 69 13.54 -3.30 -19.02
C ALA A 69 13.48 -4.04 -17.67
N ASN A 70 13.43 -5.39 -17.67
CA ASN A 70 13.36 -6.24 -16.47
C ASN A 70 12.17 -5.94 -15.51
N MET A 71 11.15 -5.22 -15.99
CA MET A 71 9.98 -4.88 -15.14
C MET A 71 9.23 -6.13 -14.63
N GLY A 72 9.30 -7.25 -15.39
CA GLY A 72 8.75 -8.53 -14.94
C GLY A 72 9.44 -9.08 -13.70
N THR A 73 10.76 -9.03 -13.63
CA THR A 73 11.54 -9.43 -12.46
C THR A 73 11.24 -8.51 -11.27
N PHE A 74 11.22 -7.20 -11.49
CA PHE A 74 10.91 -6.21 -10.46
C PHE A 74 9.48 -6.35 -9.93
N PHE A 75 8.54 -6.70 -10.81
CA PHE A 75 7.17 -7.03 -10.43
C PHE A 75 7.11 -8.23 -9.47
N LEU A 76 7.77 -9.33 -9.82
CA LEU A 76 7.84 -10.52 -8.96
C LEU A 76 8.51 -10.20 -7.61
N ASN A 77 9.59 -9.42 -7.62
CA ASN A 77 10.25 -8.98 -6.39
C ASN A 77 9.28 -8.19 -5.50
N SER A 78 8.53 -7.24 -6.06
CA SER A 78 7.54 -6.47 -5.32
C SER A 78 6.41 -7.35 -4.76
N VAL A 79 5.92 -8.32 -5.53
CA VAL A 79 4.90 -9.27 -5.06
C VAL A 79 5.44 -10.07 -3.87
N ILE A 80 6.65 -10.62 -3.97
CA ILE A 80 7.28 -11.42 -2.91
C ILE A 80 7.49 -10.57 -1.64
N VAL A 81 8.12 -9.41 -1.77
CA VAL A 81 8.40 -8.52 -0.63
C VAL A 81 7.10 -8.08 0.04
N THR A 82 6.12 -7.63 -0.73
CA THR A 82 4.83 -7.18 -0.20
C THR A 82 4.06 -8.31 0.48
N ALA A 83 4.04 -9.50 -0.12
CA ALA A 83 3.36 -10.67 0.47
C ALA A 83 4.01 -11.09 1.80
N ILE A 84 5.34 -11.18 1.86
CA ILE A 84 6.07 -11.52 3.09
C ILE A 84 5.86 -10.43 4.15
N ALA A 85 5.96 -9.16 3.77
CA ALA A 85 5.77 -8.03 4.69
C ALA A 85 4.35 -8.03 5.29
N LEU A 86 3.31 -8.23 4.48
CA LEU A 86 1.93 -8.32 4.95
C LEU A 86 1.71 -9.52 5.87
N LEU A 87 2.28 -10.68 5.53
CA LEU A 87 2.17 -11.87 6.36
C LEU A 87 2.81 -11.63 7.74
N LEU A 88 4.05 -11.15 7.77
CA LEU A 88 4.78 -10.84 9.00
C LEU A 88 4.02 -9.79 9.83
N LEU A 89 3.56 -8.73 9.18
CA LEU A 89 2.78 -7.67 9.83
C LEU A 89 1.52 -8.24 10.50
N LEU A 90 0.74 -9.05 9.81
CA LEU A 90 -0.51 -9.60 10.36
C LEU A 90 -0.24 -10.59 11.48
N VAL A 91 0.76 -11.46 11.34
CA VAL A 91 1.16 -12.42 12.38
C VAL A 91 1.55 -11.71 13.68
N LEU A 92 2.20 -10.55 13.59
CA LEU A 92 2.61 -9.76 14.76
C LEU A 92 1.48 -8.84 15.25
N ALA A 93 0.81 -8.14 14.35
CA ALA A 93 -0.15 -7.10 14.71
C ALA A 93 -1.48 -7.65 15.24
N LEU A 94 -1.99 -8.78 14.72
CA LEU A 94 -3.28 -9.33 15.15
C LEU A 94 -3.28 -9.72 16.63
N PRO A 95 -2.34 -10.57 17.12
CA PRO A 95 -2.32 -10.90 18.54
C PRO A 95 -1.98 -9.70 19.42
N ALA A 96 -1.03 -8.85 18.99
CA ALA A 96 -0.65 -7.66 19.76
C ALA A 96 -1.84 -6.70 19.93
N SER A 97 -2.56 -6.40 18.85
CA SER A 97 -3.72 -5.51 18.90
C SER A 97 -4.87 -6.07 19.73
N TYR A 98 -5.14 -7.39 19.62
CA TYR A 98 -6.15 -8.06 20.43
C TYR A 98 -5.81 -7.98 21.92
N VAL A 99 -4.59 -8.35 22.30
CA VAL A 99 -4.15 -8.31 23.71
C VAL A 99 -4.18 -6.88 24.25
N LEU A 100 -3.66 -5.92 23.52
CA LEU A 100 -3.68 -4.50 23.90
C LEU A 100 -5.10 -3.92 23.97
N ALA A 101 -6.06 -4.44 23.23
CA ALA A 101 -7.45 -3.97 23.26
C ALA A 101 -8.25 -4.58 24.42
N ARG A 102 -8.06 -5.87 24.70
CA ARG A 102 -8.98 -6.67 25.54
C ARG A 102 -8.45 -7.01 26.92
N PHE A 103 -7.14 -7.12 27.11
CA PHE A 103 -6.55 -7.54 28.38
C PHE A 103 -5.99 -6.36 29.16
N ASN A 104 -6.12 -6.44 30.49
CA ASN A 104 -5.48 -5.52 31.43
C ASN A 104 -4.27 -6.21 32.05
N PHE A 105 -3.08 -5.68 31.79
CA PHE A 105 -1.82 -6.20 32.33
C PHE A 105 -0.87 -5.04 32.68
N LYS A 106 0.12 -5.33 33.54
CA LYS A 106 1.16 -4.36 33.90
C LYS A 106 1.99 -3.99 32.66
N GLY A 107 2.13 -2.69 32.39
CA GLY A 107 2.85 -2.19 31.19
C GLY A 107 1.97 -1.91 29.97
N ARG A 108 0.67 -2.27 29.94
CA ARG A 108 -0.24 -1.99 28.82
C ARG A 108 -0.25 -0.52 28.40
N LYS A 109 -0.30 0.40 29.40
CA LYS A 109 -0.30 1.85 29.09
C LYS A 109 0.99 2.30 28.43
N PHE A 110 2.13 1.77 28.88
CA PHE A 110 3.44 2.05 28.30
C PHE A 110 3.52 1.54 26.85
N LEU A 111 3.14 0.28 26.60
CA LEU A 111 3.16 -0.30 25.24
C LEU A 111 2.22 0.46 24.30
N ASN A 112 1.00 0.78 24.72
CA ASN A 112 0.11 1.61 23.93
C ASN A 112 0.72 2.98 23.62
N GLY A 113 1.37 3.62 24.60
CA GLY A 113 2.07 4.88 24.42
C GLY A 113 3.23 4.75 23.43
N ALA A 114 4.02 3.68 23.53
CA ALA A 114 5.14 3.42 22.63
C ALA A 114 4.67 3.23 21.17
N PHE A 115 3.62 2.42 20.93
CA PHE A 115 3.05 2.27 19.59
C PHE A 115 2.44 3.59 19.08
N MET A 116 1.77 4.35 19.94
CA MET A 116 1.25 5.68 19.55
C MET A 116 2.38 6.66 19.20
N ALA A 117 3.48 6.66 19.95
CA ALA A 117 4.67 7.46 19.62
C ALA A 117 5.28 7.04 18.28
N GLY A 118 5.28 5.74 17.99
CA GLY A 118 5.76 5.20 16.71
C GLY A 118 5.01 5.72 15.48
N LEU A 119 3.75 6.16 15.62
CA LEU A 119 3.00 6.78 14.51
C LEU A 119 3.62 8.09 14.02
N PHE A 120 4.35 8.79 14.89
CA PHE A 120 4.98 10.07 14.55
C PHE A 120 6.40 9.90 13.99
N VAL A 121 6.95 8.68 14.00
CA VAL A 121 8.26 8.39 13.43
C VAL A 121 8.11 8.11 11.93
N ASN A 122 8.53 9.08 11.10
CA ASN A 122 8.56 8.86 9.66
C ASN A 122 9.80 8.04 9.31
N ILE A 123 9.60 6.87 8.70
CA ILE A 123 10.65 5.93 8.33
C ILE A 123 11.71 6.56 7.43
N ASN A 124 11.34 7.53 6.59
CA ASN A 124 12.26 8.20 5.67
C ASN A 124 13.38 8.98 6.38
N TYR A 125 13.15 9.41 7.63
CA TYR A 125 14.19 10.07 8.42
C TYR A 125 15.16 9.10 9.07
N ILE A 126 14.79 7.85 9.24
CA ILE A 126 15.61 6.83 9.89
C ILE A 126 16.16 5.77 8.92
N VAL A 127 15.91 5.90 7.61
CA VAL A 127 16.38 4.93 6.61
C VAL A 127 17.91 4.84 6.56
N VAL A 128 18.61 5.98 6.66
CA VAL A 128 20.07 6.01 6.70
C VAL A 128 20.64 5.36 7.98
N PRO A 129 20.16 5.68 9.18
CA PRO A 129 20.50 4.91 10.39
C PRO A 129 20.25 3.41 10.27
N ILE A 130 19.12 2.98 9.68
CA ILE A 130 18.84 1.56 9.42
C ILE A 130 19.88 0.95 8.49
N PHE A 131 20.21 1.61 7.39
CA PHE A 131 21.25 1.16 6.47
C PHE A 131 22.60 0.98 7.18
N LEU A 132 23.03 1.97 7.97
CA LEU A 132 24.30 1.91 8.72
C LEU A 132 24.30 0.77 9.74
N MET A 133 23.18 0.54 10.43
CA MET A 133 23.00 -0.58 11.36
C MET A 133 23.14 -1.92 10.65
N LEU A 134 22.46 -2.12 9.53
CA LEU A 134 22.51 -3.37 8.75
C LEU A 134 23.88 -3.59 8.12
N SER A 135 24.52 -2.54 7.61
CA SER A 135 25.87 -2.58 7.08
C SER A 135 26.90 -2.95 8.16
N SER A 136 26.74 -2.39 9.36
CA SER A 136 27.57 -2.72 10.51
C SER A 136 27.37 -4.17 10.96
N ALA A 137 26.13 -4.67 10.93
CA ALA A 137 25.83 -6.06 11.23
C ALA A 137 26.47 -7.02 10.22
N ASN A 138 26.40 -6.72 8.91
CA ASN A 138 27.11 -7.49 7.88
C ASN A 138 28.61 -7.57 8.17
N ARG A 139 29.22 -6.42 8.50
CA ARG A 139 30.66 -6.34 8.79
C ARG A 139 31.05 -7.08 10.06
N ALA A 140 30.26 -6.92 11.14
CA ALA A 140 30.53 -7.55 12.43
C ALA A 140 30.41 -9.07 12.39
N LEU A 141 29.47 -9.60 11.59
CA LEU A 141 29.21 -11.03 11.47
C LEU A 141 29.95 -11.68 10.28
N GLY A 142 30.62 -10.88 9.43
CA GLY A 142 31.31 -11.39 8.24
C GLY A 142 30.36 -11.99 7.19
N VAL A 143 29.12 -11.49 7.09
CA VAL A 143 28.09 -12.01 6.19
C VAL A 143 27.50 -10.89 5.32
N GLU A 144 27.01 -11.25 4.14
CA GLU A 144 26.27 -10.35 3.24
C GLU A 144 24.78 -10.71 3.25
N PHE A 145 24.15 -10.67 4.42
CA PHE A 145 22.77 -11.12 4.60
C PHE A 145 21.79 -9.98 4.83
N PHE A 146 22.20 -8.91 5.53
CA PHE A 146 21.28 -7.87 6.00
C PHE A 146 20.99 -6.79 4.96
N LEU A 147 21.85 -6.60 3.96
CA LEU A 147 21.62 -5.73 2.81
C LEU A 147 21.34 -6.57 1.56
N ASN A 148 20.71 -5.96 0.57
CA ASN A 148 20.34 -6.61 -0.70
C ASN A 148 19.51 -7.90 -0.52
N ASN A 149 18.70 -7.95 0.54
CA ASN A 149 17.92 -9.11 0.90
C ASN A 149 16.41 -8.77 1.00
N ARG A 150 15.60 -9.40 0.16
CA ARG A 150 14.13 -9.18 0.08
C ARG A 150 13.42 -9.52 1.38
N PHE A 151 13.89 -10.53 2.13
CA PHE A 151 13.32 -10.89 3.42
C PHE A 151 13.56 -9.80 4.46
N ILE A 152 14.79 -9.27 4.54
CA ILE A 152 15.12 -8.16 5.46
C ILE A 152 14.32 -6.90 5.09
N LEU A 153 14.20 -6.59 3.79
CA LEU A 153 13.34 -5.49 3.34
C LEU A 153 11.89 -5.68 3.79
N ALA A 154 11.35 -6.89 3.65
CA ALA A 154 9.99 -7.21 4.10
C ALA A 154 9.82 -7.10 5.63
N VAL A 155 10.83 -7.47 6.42
CA VAL A 155 10.86 -7.28 7.89
C VAL A 155 10.80 -5.79 8.23
N ILE A 156 11.58 -4.95 7.54
CA ILE A 156 11.58 -3.50 7.77
C ILE A 156 10.22 -2.89 7.42
N TYR A 157 9.63 -3.29 6.30
CA TYR A 157 8.28 -2.85 5.94
C TYR A 157 7.25 -3.25 7.00
N ALA A 158 7.25 -4.50 7.41
CA ALA A 158 6.33 -5.00 8.43
C ALA A 158 6.48 -4.26 9.77
N THR A 159 7.72 -4.09 10.24
CA THR A 159 7.99 -3.44 11.52
C THR A 159 7.65 -1.96 11.52
N SER A 160 7.92 -1.24 10.43
CA SER A 160 7.56 0.17 10.27
C SER A 160 6.05 0.41 10.27
N ALA A 161 5.27 -0.56 9.79
CA ALA A 161 3.82 -0.49 9.70
C ALA A 161 3.09 -0.96 10.98
N LEU A 162 3.80 -1.60 11.93
CA LEU A 162 3.20 -2.12 13.17
C LEU A 162 2.44 -1.06 13.97
N PRO A 163 2.98 0.15 14.23
CA PRO A 163 2.30 1.16 15.03
C PRO A 163 0.91 1.51 14.50
N PHE A 164 0.82 1.83 13.21
CA PHE A 164 -0.43 2.16 12.55
C PHE A 164 -1.43 0.99 12.55
N THR A 165 -0.94 -0.20 12.23
CA THR A 165 -1.75 -1.41 12.15
C THR A 165 -2.32 -1.80 13.51
N ILE A 166 -1.49 -1.77 14.58
CA ILE A 166 -1.93 -2.05 15.95
C ILE A 166 -2.93 -1.00 16.43
N TYR A 167 -2.70 0.29 16.15
CA TYR A 167 -3.63 1.34 16.48
C TYR A 167 -5.03 1.08 15.89
N LEU A 168 -5.09 0.83 14.59
CA LEU A 168 -6.34 0.64 13.86
C LEU A 168 -7.08 -0.63 14.31
N LEU A 169 -6.37 -1.75 14.39
CA LEU A 169 -6.95 -3.03 14.82
C LEU A 169 -7.38 -3.00 16.29
N SER A 170 -6.57 -2.41 17.19
CA SER A 170 -6.94 -2.27 18.61
C SER A 170 -8.20 -1.42 18.78
N GLY A 171 -8.34 -0.35 17.99
CA GLY A 171 -9.56 0.44 17.94
C GLY A 171 -10.77 -0.41 17.61
N TYR A 172 -10.67 -1.21 16.55
CA TYR A 172 -11.76 -2.10 16.12
C TYR A 172 -12.07 -3.20 17.14
N PHE A 173 -11.06 -3.89 17.67
CA PHE A 173 -11.30 -4.92 18.69
C PHE A 173 -12.04 -4.38 19.92
N LYS A 174 -11.80 -3.12 20.32
CA LYS A 174 -12.52 -2.48 21.42
C LYS A 174 -14.02 -2.29 21.15
N THR A 175 -14.43 -2.17 19.88
CA THR A 175 -15.85 -2.00 19.51
C THR A 175 -16.65 -3.31 19.55
N LEU A 176 -15.98 -4.46 19.49
CA LEU A 176 -16.63 -5.75 19.53
C LEU A 176 -17.25 -6.02 20.90
N PRO A 177 -18.49 -6.55 20.99
CA PRO A 177 -19.12 -6.90 22.26
C PRO A 177 -18.33 -7.95 23.06
N LYS A 178 -18.19 -7.74 24.38
CA LYS A 178 -17.49 -8.68 25.28
C LYS A 178 -18.19 -10.05 25.39
N GLY A 179 -19.51 -10.08 25.18
CA GLY A 179 -20.29 -11.32 25.23
C GLY A 179 -19.79 -12.45 24.34
N PHE A 180 -19.07 -12.14 23.23
CA PHE A 180 -18.47 -13.17 22.40
C PHE A 180 -17.31 -13.90 23.09
N GLU A 181 -16.51 -13.20 23.88
CA GLU A 181 -15.43 -13.79 24.68
C GLU A 181 -16.00 -14.57 25.87
N GLU A 182 -17.02 -13.99 26.53
CA GLU A 182 -17.72 -14.62 27.67
C GLU A 182 -18.40 -15.92 27.26
N ALA A 183 -19.11 -15.95 26.14
CA ALA A 183 -19.70 -17.15 25.57
C ALA A 183 -18.63 -18.21 25.22
N ALA A 184 -17.53 -17.79 24.60
CA ALA A 184 -16.42 -18.68 24.29
C ALA A 184 -15.80 -19.33 25.54
N TYR A 185 -15.70 -18.61 26.63
CA TYR A 185 -15.19 -19.14 27.90
C TYR A 185 -16.18 -20.14 28.53
N ILE A 186 -17.48 -19.88 28.46
CA ILE A 186 -18.50 -20.82 28.89
C ILE A 186 -18.42 -22.13 28.10
N ASP A 187 -18.15 -22.03 26.78
CA ASP A 187 -17.93 -23.18 25.89
C ASP A 187 -16.56 -23.85 26.05
N GLY A 188 -15.78 -23.46 27.07
CA GLY A 188 -14.47 -24.06 27.37
C GLY A 188 -13.33 -23.66 26.44
N CYS A 189 -13.50 -22.57 25.65
CA CYS A 189 -12.42 -22.07 24.80
C CYS A 189 -11.38 -21.31 25.61
N GLY A 190 -10.11 -21.69 25.50
CA GLY A 190 -9.00 -20.90 26.03
C GLY A 190 -8.74 -19.63 25.21
N HIS A 191 -7.99 -18.68 25.77
CA HIS A 191 -7.71 -17.36 25.19
C HIS A 191 -7.23 -17.39 23.74
N PHE A 192 -6.30 -18.30 23.40
CA PHE A 192 -5.76 -18.41 22.04
C PHE A 192 -6.84 -18.90 21.05
N LYS A 193 -7.67 -19.86 21.45
CA LYS A 193 -8.76 -20.37 20.61
C LYS A 193 -9.84 -19.32 20.42
N THR A 194 -10.20 -18.56 21.46
CA THR A 194 -11.12 -17.42 21.39
C THR A 194 -10.60 -16.36 20.43
N MET A 195 -9.33 -15.98 20.55
CA MET A 195 -8.69 -15.02 19.64
C MET A 195 -8.76 -15.48 18.18
N THR A 196 -8.28 -16.71 17.89
CA THR A 196 -8.09 -17.16 16.50
C THR A 196 -9.39 -17.60 15.83
N LYS A 197 -10.32 -18.21 16.58
CA LYS A 197 -11.55 -18.81 16.01
C LYS A 197 -12.77 -17.89 16.07
N ILE A 198 -12.75 -16.86 16.93
CA ILE A 198 -13.90 -15.98 17.15
C ILE A 198 -13.52 -14.53 16.86
N MET A 199 -12.56 -13.96 17.59
CA MET A 199 -12.31 -12.53 17.56
C MET A 199 -11.62 -12.06 16.27
N ILE A 200 -10.63 -12.81 15.76
CA ILE A 200 -9.97 -12.49 14.47
C ILE A 200 -10.96 -12.61 13.29
N PRO A 201 -11.75 -13.69 13.13
CA PRO A 201 -12.78 -13.74 12.09
C PRO A 201 -13.81 -12.60 12.16
N MET A 202 -14.21 -12.19 13.35
CA MET A 202 -15.11 -11.05 13.53
C MET A 202 -14.46 -9.71 13.14
N ALA A 203 -13.14 -9.61 13.28
CA ALA A 203 -12.37 -8.43 12.87
C ALA A 203 -12.05 -8.40 11.35
N LYS A 204 -12.54 -9.36 10.55
CA LYS A 204 -12.28 -9.46 9.11
C LYS A 204 -12.46 -8.14 8.34
N PRO A 205 -13.50 -7.29 8.58
CA PRO A 205 -13.62 -6.02 7.87
C PRO A 205 -12.44 -5.08 8.11
N SER A 206 -11.99 -4.95 9.37
CA SER A 206 -10.85 -4.12 9.73
C SER A 206 -9.53 -4.71 9.24
N ILE A 207 -9.39 -6.04 9.23
CA ILE A 207 -8.20 -6.73 8.69
C ILE A 207 -8.06 -6.47 7.20
N ILE A 208 -9.15 -6.52 6.42
CA ILE A 208 -9.14 -6.20 4.99
C ILE A 208 -8.70 -4.75 4.77
N THR A 209 -9.19 -3.82 5.58
CA THR A 209 -8.80 -2.41 5.52
C THR A 209 -7.30 -2.22 5.78
N VAL A 210 -6.78 -2.89 6.81
CA VAL A 210 -5.35 -2.87 7.17
C VAL A 210 -4.49 -3.48 6.05
N ILE A 211 -4.90 -4.62 5.49
CA ILE A 211 -4.20 -5.24 4.36
C ILE A 211 -4.11 -4.27 3.19
N LEU A 212 -5.21 -3.60 2.85
CA LEU A 212 -5.22 -2.65 1.74
C LEU A 212 -4.27 -1.48 1.96
N PHE A 213 -4.35 -0.79 3.11
CA PHE A 213 -3.49 0.35 3.39
C PHE A 213 -2.01 -0.03 3.38
N ASN A 214 -1.67 -1.17 3.99
CA ASN A 214 -0.28 -1.61 4.03
C ASN A 214 0.20 -2.14 2.66
N PHE A 215 -0.67 -2.80 1.88
CA PHE A 215 -0.35 -3.15 0.50
C PHE A 215 -0.01 -1.91 -0.32
N LEU A 216 -0.85 -0.88 -0.27
CA LEU A 216 -0.60 0.38 -0.99
C LEU A 216 0.71 1.03 -0.54
N SER A 217 0.99 1.02 0.75
CA SER A 217 2.23 1.56 1.31
C SER A 217 3.46 0.79 0.83
N PHE A 218 3.46 -0.55 0.96
CA PHE A 218 4.60 -1.39 0.59
C PHE A 218 4.82 -1.47 -0.92
N TRP A 219 3.74 -1.50 -1.70
CA TRP A 219 3.81 -1.56 -3.16
C TRP A 219 4.42 -0.31 -3.78
N ASN A 220 4.10 0.86 -3.22
CA ASN A 220 4.60 2.15 -3.70
C ASN A 220 5.87 2.62 -2.97
N GLU A 221 6.39 1.82 -2.02
CA GLU A 221 7.58 2.18 -1.28
C GLU A 221 8.81 2.14 -2.19
N TYR A 222 9.56 3.24 -2.17
CA TYR A 222 10.70 3.44 -3.05
C TYR A 222 11.99 3.75 -2.27
N ILE A 223 11.93 4.60 -1.23
CA ILE A 223 13.11 5.17 -0.58
C ILE A 223 13.87 4.11 0.21
N ILE A 224 13.16 3.27 0.96
CA ILE A 224 13.77 2.19 1.76
C ILE A 224 14.34 1.14 0.82
N ALA A 225 13.57 0.73 -0.21
CA ALA A 225 14.04 -0.22 -1.19
C ALA A 225 15.29 0.28 -1.90
N TYR A 226 15.30 1.53 -2.37
CA TYR A 226 16.46 2.15 -3.04
C TYR A 226 17.70 2.22 -2.14
N THR A 227 17.51 2.39 -0.83
CA THR A 227 18.64 2.51 0.10
C THR A 227 19.21 1.14 0.50
N LEU A 228 18.37 0.10 0.57
CA LEU A 228 18.76 -1.19 1.14
C LEU A 228 19.00 -2.29 0.10
N MET A 229 18.50 -2.10 -1.14
CA MET A 229 18.62 -3.08 -2.21
C MET A 229 19.56 -2.58 -3.29
N ASP A 230 20.37 -3.48 -3.82
CA ASP A 230 21.28 -3.24 -4.94
C ASP A 230 21.18 -4.40 -5.92
N GLY A 231 20.64 -4.14 -7.12
CA GLY A 231 20.44 -5.13 -8.17
C GLY A 231 19.24 -6.09 -7.99
N ASN A 232 18.57 -6.09 -6.83
CA ASN A 232 17.32 -6.84 -6.59
C ASN A 232 16.09 -5.90 -6.53
N ASP A 233 16.00 -5.02 -7.47
CA ASP A 233 15.07 -3.89 -7.47
C ASP A 233 13.60 -4.31 -7.31
N THR A 234 12.85 -3.47 -6.61
CA THR A 234 11.38 -3.52 -6.59
C THR A 234 10.82 -2.82 -7.82
N LEU A 235 9.54 -3.00 -8.09
CA LEU A 235 8.88 -2.42 -9.24
C LEU A 235 8.93 -0.88 -9.24
N ALA A 236 8.82 -0.25 -8.07
CA ALA A 236 8.94 1.20 -7.92
C ALA A 236 10.35 1.70 -8.27
N MET A 237 11.39 0.93 -7.90
CA MET A 237 12.78 1.22 -8.30
C MET A 237 13.00 0.99 -9.79
N GLY A 238 12.47 -0.11 -10.34
CA GLY A 238 12.56 -0.44 -11.77
C GLY A 238 11.97 0.66 -12.64
N LEU A 239 10.87 1.27 -12.23
CA LEU A 239 10.29 2.42 -12.93
C LEU A 239 11.26 3.61 -12.96
N LYS A 240 11.93 3.94 -11.84
CA LYS A 240 12.95 5.00 -11.81
C LYS A 240 14.10 4.69 -12.74
N ASN A 241 14.60 3.45 -12.73
CA ASN A 241 15.68 3.03 -13.61
C ASN A 241 15.29 3.17 -15.08
N LEU A 242 14.06 2.75 -15.44
CA LEU A 242 13.50 2.96 -16.77
C LEU A 242 13.47 4.45 -17.14
N MET A 243 12.99 5.33 -16.26
CA MET A 243 12.98 6.78 -16.50
C MET A 243 14.38 7.41 -16.56
N ALA A 244 15.37 6.85 -15.88
CA ALA A 244 16.75 7.35 -15.90
C ALA A 244 17.49 6.94 -17.18
N VAL A 245 17.32 5.72 -17.65
CA VAL A 245 17.91 5.22 -18.91
C VAL A 245 17.32 6.00 -20.09
N GLU A 246 16.04 6.27 -20.07
CA GLU A 246 15.31 6.98 -21.13
C GLU A 246 15.67 8.48 -21.23
N ARG A 247 16.40 9.06 -20.26
CA ARG A 247 16.89 10.46 -20.37
C ARG A 247 17.91 10.65 -21.49
N THR A 248 18.58 9.61 -21.95
CA THR A 248 19.58 9.65 -23.03
C THR A 248 19.02 9.30 -24.40
N SER A 249 17.91 8.53 -24.47
CA SER A 249 17.23 8.19 -25.75
C SER A 249 15.75 7.91 -25.48
N THR A 250 15.00 8.95 -25.09
CA THR A 250 13.66 8.83 -24.51
C THR A 250 12.68 8.07 -25.39
N ASN A 251 12.28 6.86 -24.98
CA ASN A 251 11.14 6.15 -25.53
C ASN A 251 9.93 6.30 -24.63
N TYR A 252 9.16 7.34 -24.84
CA TYR A 252 7.99 7.69 -24.03
C TYR A 252 6.94 6.57 -23.98
N GLY A 253 6.75 5.84 -25.09
CA GLY A 253 5.79 4.73 -25.12
C GLY A 253 6.13 3.63 -24.11
N ILE A 254 7.39 3.20 -24.06
CA ILE A 254 7.88 2.19 -23.09
C ILE A 254 7.79 2.73 -21.65
N MET A 255 8.16 3.99 -21.44
CA MET A 255 8.07 4.63 -20.12
C MET A 255 6.62 4.64 -19.59
N TYR A 256 5.64 5.02 -20.42
CA TYR A 256 4.23 5.01 -20.01
C TYR A 256 3.69 3.58 -19.86
N ALA A 257 4.16 2.61 -20.63
CA ALA A 257 3.84 1.20 -20.42
C ALA A 257 4.35 0.70 -19.06
N GLY A 258 5.57 1.06 -18.67
CA GLY A 258 6.12 0.80 -17.33
C GLY A 258 5.27 1.41 -16.22
N LEU A 259 4.85 2.67 -16.37
CA LEU A 259 3.92 3.33 -15.43
C LEU A 259 2.60 2.55 -15.28
N VAL A 260 2.01 2.11 -16.39
CA VAL A 260 0.79 1.31 -16.34
C VAL A 260 1.02 -0.01 -15.60
N ILE A 261 2.14 -0.71 -15.85
CA ILE A 261 2.50 -1.96 -15.14
C ILE A 261 2.56 -1.73 -13.62
N VAL A 262 3.14 -0.61 -13.17
CA VAL A 262 3.20 -0.26 -11.73
C VAL A 262 1.82 0.05 -11.16
N MET A 263 0.97 0.76 -11.92
CA MET A 263 -0.34 1.21 -11.47
C MET A 263 -1.40 0.09 -11.43
N LEU A 264 -1.32 -0.87 -12.35
CA LEU A 264 -2.35 -1.90 -12.53
C LEU A 264 -2.68 -2.69 -11.24
N PRO A 265 -1.72 -3.25 -10.49
CA PRO A 265 -2.03 -4.01 -9.28
C PRO A 265 -2.76 -3.18 -8.22
N THR A 266 -2.36 -1.92 -8.08
CA THR A 266 -3.00 -0.96 -7.17
C THR A 266 -4.47 -0.70 -7.56
N LEU A 267 -4.73 -0.45 -8.85
CA LEU A 267 -6.08 -0.22 -9.36
C LEU A 267 -6.96 -1.46 -9.24
N ILE A 268 -6.44 -2.64 -9.59
CA ILE A 268 -7.17 -3.91 -9.47
C ILE A 268 -7.54 -4.17 -8.01
N LEU A 269 -6.58 -4.05 -7.08
CA LEU A 269 -6.83 -4.25 -5.67
C LEU A 269 -7.90 -3.28 -5.15
N TYR A 270 -7.79 -1.98 -5.50
CA TYR A 270 -8.77 -0.98 -5.09
C TYR A 270 -10.18 -1.33 -5.58
N ILE A 271 -10.34 -1.68 -6.86
CA ILE A 271 -11.64 -2.07 -7.44
C ILE A 271 -12.23 -3.28 -6.71
N CYS A 272 -11.40 -4.28 -6.37
CA CYS A 272 -11.85 -5.47 -5.66
C CYS A 272 -12.30 -5.19 -4.21
N VAL A 273 -11.71 -4.21 -3.54
CA VAL A 273 -11.88 -4.01 -2.10
C VAL A 273 -12.73 -2.77 -1.75
N GLN A 274 -12.95 -1.82 -2.68
CA GLN A 274 -13.62 -0.54 -2.43
C GLN A 274 -14.98 -0.66 -1.70
N LYS A 275 -15.80 -1.66 -2.04
CA LYS A 275 -17.09 -1.88 -1.38
C LYS A 275 -16.93 -2.23 0.11
N ARG A 276 -15.94 -3.05 0.44
CA ARG A 276 -15.68 -3.46 1.83
C ARG A 276 -15.05 -2.36 2.67
N LEU A 277 -14.30 -1.45 2.01
CA LEU A 277 -13.77 -0.25 2.68
C LEU A 277 -14.87 0.68 3.15
N THR A 278 -15.86 0.96 2.29
CA THR A 278 -16.99 1.81 2.65
C THR A 278 -17.84 1.20 3.77
N GLU A 279 -18.06 -0.11 3.79
CA GLU A 279 -18.76 -0.81 4.85
C GLU A 279 -17.97 -0.81 6.18
N GLY A 280 -16.66 -1.03 6.15
CA GLY A 280 -15.80 -1.04 7.34
C GLY A 280 -15.64 0.33 8.01
N MET A 281 -15.59 1.41 7.23
CA MET A 281 -15.48 2.78 7.75
C MET A 281 -16.79 3.31 8.35
N THR A 282 -17.96 2.89 7.83
CA THR A 282 -19.26 3.29 8.37
C THR A 282 -19.56 2.65 9.71
N LEU A 283 -19.08 1.44 9.98
CA LEU A 283 -19.23 0.76 11.28
C LEU A 283 -18.35 1.38 12.38
N GLY A 284 -17.23 2.00 12.04
CA GLY A 284 -16.36 2.71 12.99
C GLY A 284 -16.73 4.18 13.24
N GLY A 285 -17.49 4.80 12.33
CA GLY A 285 -17.84 6.22 12.35
C GLY A 285 -19.23 6.59 12.91
N LEU A 286 -20.09 5.62 13.21
CA LEU A 286 -21.48 5.86 13.64
C LEU A 286 -21.71 5.77 15.15
N LYS A 287 -20.75 6.16 15.97
CA LYS A 287 -20.96 6.46 17.40
C LYS A 287 -20.17 7.71 17.79
N GLY A 288 -20.61 8.84 17.29
CA GLY A 288 -20.32 10.17 17.76
C GLY A 288 -21.61 10.94 17.78
#